data_e0d8cace28b8e7d514112b1023a40ae8
#
_entry.id   e0d8cace28b8e7d514112b1023a40ae8
#
_cell.length_a   1.000
_cell.length_b   1.000
_cell.length_c   1.000
_cell.angle_alpha   90.00
_cell.angle_beta   90.00
_cell.angle_gamma   90.00
#
_symmetry.space_group_name_H-M   'P 1'
#
loop_
_entity.id
_entity.type
_entity.pdbx_description
1 polymer ?
#
loop_
_entity_poly.entity_id
_entity_poly.type
_entity_poly.pdbx_seq_one_letter_code
_entity_poly.pdbx_strand_id
1 'polypeptide(L)'
;MSSDNSKPMVTDVFVKGAIQGWGIATHSTIPNVLMAFVIIAALNVAGLLPILGDIFRPLMGLFGLPGEAAAVLIAGWMSMGGGVGVAAALFDQGAISVQDCAILAPAIYLMGSQLQYMGRCLGVIGTRGKMTVSYTHLRAHETLRHL
;
A
#
# COMPACT_ATOMS: atom_id res chain seq x y z
N MET A 1 13.50 43.70 16.57
CA MET A 1 13.42 42.20 16.58
C MET A 1 14.08 41.73 15.32
N SER A 2 15.37 41.35 15.41
CA SER A 2 16.13 40.82 14.27
C SER A 2 15.70 39.37 14.04
N SER A 3 15.12 39.08 12.88
CA SER A 3 14.90 37.73 12.41
C SER A 3 16.27 37.11 12.17
N ASP A 4 16.67 36.24 13.09
CA ASP A 4 17.86 35.41 12.92
C ASP A 4 17.61 34.45 11.72
N ASN A 5 18.17 34.83 10.58
CA ASN A 5 18.07 34.10 9.32
C ASN A 5 19.21 33.06 9.20
N SER A 6 19.60 32.47 10.35
CA SER A 6 20.57 31.37 10.37
C SER A 6 19.96 30.15 9.71
N LYS A 7 20.61 29.67 8.66
CA LYS A 7 20.21 28.37 8.00
C LYS A 7 20.25 27.29 9.07
N PRO A 8 19.18 26.48 9.18
CA PRO A 8 19.15 25.42 10.18
C PRO A 8 20.32 24.46 9.96
N MET A 9 20.94 24.01 11.05
CA MET A 9 22.03 23.02 10.95
C MET A 9 21.51 21.71 10.35
N VAL A 10 22.34 21.03 9.59
CA VAL A 10 21.98 19.75 8.95
C VAL A 10 21.51 18.72 9.98
N THR A 11 22.12 18.74 11.16
CA THR A 11 21.73 17.90 12.30
C THR A 11 20.31 18.18 12.78
N ASP A 12 19.90 19.47 12.83
CA ASP A 12 18.55 19.84 13.28
C ASP A 12 17.48 19.40 12.26
N VAL A 13 17.82 19.52 10.97
CA VAL A 13 16.94 19.04 9.88
C VAL A 13 16.79 17.53 9.95
N PHE A 14 17.88 16.79 10.20
CA PHE A 14 17.85 15.36 10.37
C PHE A 14 16.99 14.92 11.56
N VAL A 15 17.20 15.53 12.73
CA VAL A 15 16.42 15.23 13.94
C VAL A 15 14.93 15.53 13.74
N LYS A 16 14.58 16.66 13.11
CA LYS A 16 13.20 16.97 12.73
C LYS A 16 12.59 15.91 11.82
N GLY A 17 13.33 15.48 10.80
CA GLY A 17 12.92 14.41 9.90
C GLY A 17 12.68 13.09 10.63
N ALA A 18 13.57 12.73 11.54
CA ALA A 18 13.45 11.51 12.34
C ALA A 18 12.20 11.53 13.24
N ILE A 19 11.92 12.65 13.90
CA ILE A 19 10.71 12.83 14.73
C ILE A 19 9.44 12.72 13.88
N GLN A 20 9.42 13.34 12.69
CA GLN A 20 8.28 13.25 11.78
C GLN A 20 8.08 11.82 11.29
N GLY A 21 9.15 11.13 10.89
CA GLY A 21 9.11 9.72 10.47
C GLY A 21 8.60 8.81 11.57
N TRP A 22 9.05 9.00 12.80
CA TRP A 22 8.54 8.26 13.95
C TRP A 22 7.05 8.50 14.20
N GLY A 23 6.60 9.75 14.09
CA GLY A 23 5.18 10.09 14.18
C GLY A 23 4.34 9.37 13.11
N ILE A 24 4.79 9.33 11.87
CA ILE A 24 4.10 8.60 10.78
C ILE A 24 4.08 7.10 11.08
N ALA A 25 5.20 6.53 11.49
CA ALA A 25 5.29 5.11 11.81
C ALA A 25 4.31 4.71 12.92
N THR A 26 4.28 5.43 14.01
CA THR A 26 3.45 5.11 15.18
C THR A 26 1.97 5.40 15.00
N HIS A 27 1.62 6.48 14.29
CA HIS A 27 0.21 6.89 14.14
C HIS A 27 -0.46 6.34 12.87
N SER A 28 0.28 5.85 11.91
CA SER A 28 -0.27 5.35 10.65
C SER A 28 0.18 3.93 10.34
N THR A 29 1.48 3.69 10.23
CA THR A 29 1.99 2.40 9.73
C THR A 29 1.71 1.26 10.71
N ILE A 30 2.09 1.41 11.97
CA ILE A 30 1.91 0.36 13.00
C ILE A 30 0.43 0.02 13.19
N PRO A 31 -0.50 0.96 13.40
CA PRO A 31 -1.92 0.62 13.53
C PRO A 31 -2.50 -0.10 12.32
N ASN A 32 -2.12 0.29 11.09
CA ASN A 32 -2.59 -0.37 9.89
C ASN A 32 -2.09 -1.81 9.77
N VAL A 33 -0.83 -2.05 10.11
CA VAL A 33 -0.23 -3.40 10.13
C VAL A 33 -0.91 -4.27 11.18
N LEU A 34 -1.10 -3.77 12.40
CA LEU A 34 -1.80 -4.51 13.46
C LEU A 34 -3.25 -4.85 13.06
N MET A 35 -3.96 -3.89 12.45
CA MET A 35 -5.31 -4.14 11.95
C MET A 35 -5.32 -5.24 10.89
N ALA A 36 -4.33 -5.25 9.97
CA ALA A 36 -4.20 -6.28 8.96
C ALA A 36 -3.99 -7.66 9.58
N PHE A 37 -3.12 -7.79 10.59
CA PHE A 37 -2.91 -9.04 11.32
C PHE A 37 -4.19 -9.55 11.96
N VAL A 38 -4.95 -8.67 12.63
CA VAL A 38 -6.22 -9.04 13.27
C VAL A 38 -7.24 -9.52 12.25
N ILE A 39 -7.37 -8.83 11.10
CA ILE A 39 -8.29 -9.22 10.03
C ILE A 39 -7.91 -10.58 9.44
N ILE A 40 -6.64 -10.80 9.13
CA ILE A 40 -6.18 -12.08 8.56
C ILE A 40 -6.35 -13.21 9.58
N ALA A 41 -6.04 -12.98 10.85
CA ALA A 41 -6.27 -13.96 11.89
C ALA A 41 -7.77 -14.31 12.02
N ALA A 42 -8.65 -13.32 11.97
CA ALA A 42 -10.09 -13.52 12.00
C ALA A 42 -10.59 -14.31 10.78
N LEU A 43 -10.12 -13.98 9.58
CA LEU A 43 -10.46 -14.71 8.35
C LEU A 43 -9.97 -16.15 8.37
N ASN A 44 -8.80 -16.39 8.96
CA ASN A 44 -8.25 -17.74 9.10
C ASN A 44 -9.08 -18.57 10.08
N VAL A 45 -9.40 -18.04 11.26
CA VAL A 45 -10.27 -18.71 12.25
C VAL A 45 -11.67 -18.95 11.70
N ALA A 46 -12.21 -18.02 10.91
CA ALA A 46 -13.51 -18.18 10.27
C ALA A 46 -13.50 -19.18 9.08
N GLY A 47 -12.33 -19.69 8.68
CA GLY A 47 -12.19 -20.57 7.51
C GLY A 47 -12.43 -19.90 6.17
N LEU A 48 -12.47 -18.56 6.13
CA LEU A 48 -12.70 -17.79 4.91
C LEU A 48 -11.44 -17.63 4.07
N LEU A 49 -10.27 -17.70 4.69
CA LEU A 49 -8.99 -17.52 3.99
C LEU A 49 -8.74 -18.61 2.94
N PRO A 50 -8.94 -19.93 3.22
CA PRO A 50 -8.85 -20.99 2.21
C PRO A 50 -9.86 -20.82 1.07
N ILE A 51 -11.09 -20.41 1.38
CA ILE A 51 -12.13 -20.17 0.37
C ILE A 51 -11.69 -19.05 -0.60
N LEU A 52 -11.16 -17.98 -0.06
CA LEU A 52 -10.59 -16.89 -0.86
C LEU A 52 -9.44 -17.41 -1.73
N GLY A 53 -8.55 -18.23 -1.15
CA GLY A 53 -7.46 -18.88 -1.85
C GLY A 53 -7.94 -19.72 -3.04
N ASP A 54 -8.96 -20.56 -2.85
CA ASP A 54 -9.50 -21.43 -3.89
C ASP A 54 -10.15 -20.64 -5.04
N ILE A 55 -10.88 -19.57 -4.72
CA ILE A 55 -11.52 -18.70 -5.72
C ILE A 55 -10.46 -18.01 -6.60
N PHE A 56 -9.38 -17.53 -6.00
CA PHE A 56 -8.34 -16.77 -6.72
C PHE A 56 -7.19 -17.64 -7.25
N ARG A 57 -7.16 -18.93 -6.91
CA ARG A 57 -6.11 -19.86 -7.37
C ARG A 57 -5.87 -19.84 -8.88
N PRO A 58 -6.88 -19.86 -9.78
CA PRO A 58 -6.63 -19.83 -11.22
C PRO A 58 -5.97 -18.54 -11.68
N LEU A 59 -6.29 -17.42 -11.05
CA LEU A 59 -5.72 -16.12 -11.39
C LEU A 59 -4.29 -15.98 -10.84
N MET A 60 -4.08 -16.35 -9.59
CA MET A 60 -2.77 -16.27 -8.92
C MET A 60 -1.79 -17.31 -9.49
N GLY A 61 -2.28 -18.47 -9.92
CA GLY A 61 -1.46 -19.49 -10.58
C GLY A 61 -0.76 -19.02 -11.85
N LEU A 62 -1.32 -18.03 -12.54
CA LEU A 62 -0.68 -17.38 -13.69
C LEU A 62 0.63 -16.67 -13.31
N PHE A 63 0.72 -16.18 -12.08
CA PHE A 63 1.89 -15.52 -11.52
C PHE A 63 2.76 -16.45 -10.66
N GLY A 64 2.39 -17.72 -10.56
CA GLY A 64 3.07 -18.71 -9.72
C GLY A 64 2.87 -18.47 -8.21
N LEU A 65 1.81 -17.75 -7.84
CA LEU A 65 1.48 -17.40 -6.47
C LEU A 65 0.36 -18.29 -5.91
N PRO A 66 0.36 -18.57 -4.59
CA PRO A 66 -0.78 -19.19 -3.94
C PRO A 66 -2.01 -18.28 -3.99
N GLY A 67 -3.21 -18.86 -3.92
CA GLY A 67 -4.47 -18.13 -4.03
C GLY A 67 -4.65 -17.09 -2.93
N GLU A 68 -4.14 -17.36 -1.74
CA GLU A 68 -4.15 -16.47 -0.56
C GLU A 68 -3.40 -15.15 -0.81
N ALA A 69 -2.44 -15.15 -1.73
CA ALA A 69 -1.71 -13.95 -2.14
C ALA A 69 -2.63 -12.87 -2.73
N ALA A 70 -3.82 -13.22 -3.21
CA ALA A 70 -4.82 -12.27 -3.66
C ALA A 70 -5.22 -11.29 -2.55
N ALA A 71 -5.28 -11.74 -1.30
CA ALA A 71 -5.58 -10.88 -0.16
C ALA A 71 -4.52 -9.78 0.01
N VAL A 72 -3.24 -10.10 -0.25
CA VAL A 72 -2.13 -9.13 -0.21
C VAL A 72 -2.31 -8.06 -1.27
N LEU A 73 -2.67 -8.44 -2.49
CA LEU A 73 -2.87 -7.50 -3.59
C LEU A 73 -4.06 -6.58 -3.34
N ILE A 74 -5.17 -7.12 -2.87
CA ILE A 74 -6.37 -6.35 -2.52
C ILE A 74 -6.04 -5.35 -1.41
N ALA A 75 -5.38 -5.80 -0.34
CA ALA A 75 -4.98 -4.93 0.76
C ALA A 75 -3.95 -3.87 0.31
N GLY A 76 -3.00 -4.24 -0.54
CA GLY A 76 -2.01 -3.33 -1.13
C GLY A 76 -2.66 -2.25 -1.98
N TRP A 77 -3.68 -2.59 -2.75
CA TRP A 77 -4.44 -1.64 -3.55
C TRP A 77 -5.17 -0.60 -2.69
N MET A 78 -5.70 -1.04 -1.56
CA MET A 78 -6.33 -0.14 -0.58
C MET A 78 -5.31 0.70 0.18
N SER A 79 -4.23 0.07 0.65
CA SER A 79 -3.17 0.72 1.44
C SER A 79 -1.87 -0.08 1.35
N MET A 80 -0.76 0.59 1.05
CA MET A 80 0.56 -0.04 1.03
C MET A 80 0.89 -0.71 2.37
N GLY A 81 0.68 0.00 3.48
CA GLY A 81 0.90 -0.55 4.83
C GLY A 81 0.01 -1.75 5.13
N GLY A 82 -1.25 -1.74 4.65
CA GLY A 82 -2.16 -2.87 4.72
C GLY A 82 -1.64 -4.08 3.94
N GLY A 83 -1.18 -3.86 2.70
CA GLY A 83 -0.61 -4.92 1.86
C GLY A 83 0.62 -5.58 2.49
N VAL A 84 1.55 -4.78 3.02
CA VAL A 84 2.72 -5.29 3.75
C VAL A 84 2.30 -6.06 5.00
N GLY A 85 1.33 -5.54 5.75
CA GLY A 85 0.82 -6.21 6.95
C GLY A 85 0.16 -7.56 6.65
N VAL A 86 -0.65 -7.64 5.60
CA VAL A 86 -1.26 -8.91 5.16
C VAL A 86 -0.19 -9.89 4.67
N ALA A 87 0.80 -9.43 3.89
CA ALA A 87 1.90 -10.28 3.45
C ALA A 87 2.68 -10.86 4.64
N ALA A 88 3.01 -10.03 5.63
CA ALA A 88 3.69 -10.47 6.84
C ALA A 88 2.85 -11.48 7.63
N ALA A 89 1.53 -11.23 7.78
CA ALA A 89 0.64 -12.15 8.48
C ALA A 89 0.51 -13.52 7.79
N LEU A 90 0.40 -13.53 6.45
CA LEU A 90 0.34 -14.78 5.69
C LEU A 90 1.68 -15.53 5.70
N PHE A 91 2.78 -14.81 5.67
CA PHE A 91 4.11 -15.39 5.81
C PHE A 91 4.32 -16.05 7.18
N ASP A 92 3.93 -15.38 8.25
CA ASP A 92 4.00 -15.91 9.62
C ASP A 92 3.15 -17.17 9.80
N GLN A 93 2.01 -17.26 9.12
CA GLN A 93 1.15 -18.44 9.09
C GLN A 93 1.65 -19.54 8.15
N GLY A 94 2.72 -19.31 7.39
CA GLY A 94 3.25 -20.27 6.40
C GLY A 94 2.38 -20.43 5.15
N ALA A 95 1.41 -19.53 4.92
CA ALA A 95 0.53 -19.56 3.75
C ALA A 95 1.23 -19.05 2.47
N ILE A 96 2.25 -18.22 2.61
CA ILE A 96 3.11 -17.75 1.52
C ILE A 96 4.59 -17.96 1.86
N SER A 97 5.40 -18.16 0.84
CA SER A 97 6.86 -18.37 0.96
C SER A 97 7.64 -17.05 0.82
N VAL A 98 8.95 -17.09 1.11
CA VAL A 98 9.88 -15.97 0.86
C VAL A 98 9.90 -15.58 -0.62
N GLN A 99 9.80 -16.57 -1.53
CA GLN A 99 9.75 -16.31 -2.97
C GLN A 99 8.49 -15.56 -3.37
N ASP A 100 7.34 -15.93 -2.80
CA ASP A 100 6.07 -15.24 -3.03
C ASP A 100 6.14 -13.80 -2.52
N CYS A 101 6.77 -13.57 -1.36
CA CYS A 101 7.01 -12.23 -0.83
C CYS A 101 7.87 -11.39 -1.79
N ALA A 102 8.88 -11.98 -2.43
CA ALA A 102 9.73 -11.28 -3.40
C ALA A 102 8.95 -10.86 -4.66
N ILE A 103 7.98 -11.67 -5.09
CA ILE A 103 7.09 -11.34 -6.22
C ILE A 103 6.04 -10.28 -5.80
N LEU A 104 5.52 -10.39 -4.59
CA LEU A 104 4.48 -9.50 -4.08
C LEU A 104 5.01 -8.09 -3.71
N ALA A 105 6.27 -7.98 -3.28
CA ALA A 105 6.84 -6.70 -2.85
C ALA A 105 6.78 -5.61 -3.96
N PRO A 106 7.24 -5.83 -5.19
CA PRO A 106 7.10 -4.85 -6.26
C PRO A 106 5.63 -4.61 -6.63
N ALA A 107 4.77 -5.63 -6.56
CA ALA A 107 3.34 -5.46 -6.81
C ALA A 107 2.68 -4.55 -5.76
N ILE A 108 2.97 -4.75 -4.47
CA ILE A 108 2.51 -3.87 -3.40
C ILE A 108 2.99 -2.44 -3.62
N TYR A 109 4.25 -2.26 -4.04
CA TYR A 109 4.82 -0.94 -4.28
C TYR A 109 4.12 -0.23 -5.46
N LEU A 110 3.93 -0.91 -6.58
CA LEU A 110 3.32 -0.35 -7.77
C LEU A 110 1.81 -0.09 -7.62
N MET A 111 1.12 -0.97 -6.91
CA MET A 111 -0.33 -0.85 -6.62
C MET A 111 -0.59 0.01 -5.39
N GLY A 112 0.45 0.32 -4.61
CA GLY A 112 0.33 0.86 -3.28
C GLY A 112 -0.54 2.10 -3.18
N SER A 113 -1.59 1.99 -2.37
CA SER A 113 -2.48 3.08 -2.00
C SER A 113 -3.20 3.78 -3.17
N GLN A 114 -3.39 3.12 -4.30
CA GLN A 114 -4.09 3.71 -5.46
C GLN A 114 -5.47 4.24 -5.07
N LEU A 115 -6.22 3.48 -4.29
CA LEU A 115 -7.55 3.88 -3.81
C LEU A 115 -7.48 5.10 -2.87
N GLN A 116 -6.46 5.16 -2.01
CA GLN A 116 -6.23 6.31 -1.11
C GLN A 116 -5.84 7.57 -1.89
N TYR A 117 -4.96 7.44 -2.89
CA TYR A 117 -4.56 8.57 -3.73
C TYR A 117 -5.74 9.09 -4.55
N MET A 118 -6.55 8.21 -5.12
CA MET A 118 -7.77 8.61 -5.82
C MET A 118 -8.72 9.38 -4.90
N GLY A 119 -8.97 8.91 -3.68
CA GLY A 119 -9.83 9.59 -2.72
C GLY A 119 -9.27 10.93 -2.24
N ARG A 120 -7.99 10.96 -1.87
CA ARG A 120 -7.37 12.16 -1.29
C ARG A 120 -7.03 13.22 -2.34
N CYS A 121 -6.46 12.84 -3.47
CA CYS A 121 -6.03 13.82 -4.48
C CYS A 121 -7.21 14.27 -5.34
N LEU A 122 -8.04 13.34 -5.82
CA LEU A 122 -9.15 13.66 -6.72
C LEU A 122 -10.38 14.19 -5.97
N GLY A 123 -10.59 13.75 -4.72
CA GLY A 123 -11.64 14.28 -3.85
C GLY A 123 -11.42 15.75 -3.50
N VAL A 124 -10.17 16.16 -3.27
CA VAL A 124 -9.82 17.56 -2.96
C VAL A 124 -9.98 18.47 -4.19
N ILE A 125 -9.70 17.94 -5.40
CA ILE A 125 -9.85 18.70 -6.67
C ILE A 125 -11.32 18.78 -7.12
N GLY A 126 -12.24 18.06 -6.44
CA GLY A 126 -13.67 18.08 -6.76
C GLY A 126 -14.03 17.39 -8.10
N THR A 127 -13.15 16.53 -8.60
CA THR A 127 -13.40 15.78 -9.84
C THR A 127 -14.43 14.69 -9.60
N ARG A 128 -15.50 14.67 -10.39
CA ARG A 128 -16.48 13.59 -10.39
C ARG A 128 -15.86 12.32 -11.00
N GLY A 129 -16.15 11.14 -10.43
CA GLY A 129 -15.52 9.86 -10.77
C GLY A 129 -15.39 9.51 -12.27
N LYS A 130 -16.29 10.00 -13.12
CA LYS A 130 -16.19 9.85 -14.58
C LYS A 130 -15.03 10.64 -15.21
N MET A 131 -14.64 11.77 -14.63
CA MET A 131 -13.51 12.59 -15.11
C MET A 131 -12.15 12.05 -14.66
N THR A 132 -12.10 11.30 -13.58
CA THR A 132 -10.86 10.74 -13.02
C THR A 132 -10.16 9.80 -13.99
N VAL A 133 -10.90 8.91 -14.64
CA VAL A 133 -10.35 7.96 -15.62
C VAL A 133 -9.90 8.69 -16.90
N SER A 134 -10.64 9.70 -17.33
CA SER A 134 -10.28 10.53 -18.50
C SER A 134 -9.01 11.36 -18.25
N TYR A 135 -8.84 11.92 -17.06
CA TYR A 135 -7.68 12.76 -16.74
C TYR A 135 -6.37 11.97 -16.64
N THR A 136 -6.38 10.77 -16.08
CA THR A 136 -5.20 9.91 -16.04
C THR A 136 -4.78 9.44 -17.43
N HIS A 137 -5.74 9.20 -18.32
CA HIS A 137 -5.46 8.83 -19.73
C HIS A 137 -4.95 10.01 -20.54
N LEU A 138 -5.52 11.19 -20.39
CA LEU A 138 -5.11 12.40 -21.11
C LEU A 138 -3.70 12.86 -20.68
N ARG A 139 -3.36 12.79 -19.40
CA ARG A 139 -2.04 13.19 -18.90
C ARG A 139 -0.92 12.24 -19.37
N ALA A 140 -1.21 10.94 -19.50
CA ALA A 140 -0.28 10.00 -20.09
C ALA A 140 0.01 10.32 -21.58
N HIS A 141 -0.99 10.82 -22.31
CA HIS A 141 -0.82 11.27 -23.70
C HIS A 141 -0.11 12.61 -23.84
N GLU A 142 -0.29 13.54 -22.90
CA GLU A 142 0.39 14.85 -22.97
C GLU A 142 1.89 14.75 -22.66
N THR A 143 2.31 13.88 -21.73
CA THR A 143 3.73 13.64 -21.44
C THR A 143 4.48 13.02 -22.60
N LEU A 144 3.81 12.25 -23.47
CA LEU A 144 4.39 11.70 -24.70
C LEU A 144 4.50 12.72 -25.84
N ARG A 145 3.81 13.86 -25.76
CA ARG A 145 3.80 14.90 -26.80
C ARG A 145 4.90 15.96 -26.60
N HIS A 146 5.55 15.97 -25.43
CA HIS A 146 6.63 16.89 -25.08
C HIS A 146 8.02 16.23 -25.03
N LEU A 147 8.14 14.96 -25.43
CA LEU A 147 9.40 14.25 -25.74
C LEU A 147 9.58 14.13 -27.25
#